data_b9fcc10296a56b9af6ba78108c692992
#
_entry.id   b9fcc10296a56b9af6ba78108c692992
#
_cell.length_a   1.000
_cell.length_b   1.000
_cell.length_c   1.000
_cell.angle_alpha   90.00
_cell.angle_beta   90.00
_cell.angle_gamma   90.00
#
_symmetry.space_group_name_H-M   'P 1'
#
loop_
_entity.id
_entity.type
_entity.pdbx_description
1 polymer ?
#
loop_
_entity_poly.entity_id
_entity_poly.type
_entity_poly.pdbx_seq_one_letter_code
_entity_poly.pdbx_strand_id
1 'polypeptide(L)'
;MEHQHSTADLKNIAKQLACPEGAQGVKTGELMSINNLGMTHAAIEALVIEKGDTILEIGHGNGSHIEYLLNQADGVQYFGADISETMITEARKINAKLIEKGLVHFQLTNGIDLLYADEQFDKAFTVNTLYFWSEALQYLKEIRDVLKPKGLFALCFADKTFMEKLPFTPYGFTLYDVEKVQQLLESAGFTIKNTIKKLEQVQSNAGEYVERPYYVVVASAN
;
A
#
# COMPACT_ATOMS: atom_id res chain seq x y z
N MET A 1 -13.64 -24.44 19.22
CA MET A 1 -12.45 -25.19 18.72
C MET A 1 -11.71 -24.23 17.83
N GLU A 2 -10.59 -23.70 18.32
CA GLU A 2 -9.67 -22.91 17.48
C GLU A 2 -9.19 -23.83 16.34
N HIS A 3 -9.54 -23.49 15.11
CA HIS A 3 -8.90 -24.13 13.96
C HIS A 3 -7.44 -23.69 13.94
N GLN A 4 -6.55 -24.51 14.51
CA GLN A 4 -5.13 -24.34 14.34
C GLN A 4 -4.79 -24.48 12.84
N HIS A 5 -4.43 -23.37 12.20
CA HIS A 5 -3.94 -23.40 10.82
C HIS A 5 -2.69 -24.27 10.74
N SER A 6 -2.63 -25.14 9.76
CA SER A 6 -1.39 -25.88 9.48
C SER A 6 -0.30 -24.94 8.96
N THR A 7 0.96 -25.36 9.04
CA THR A 7 2.07 -24.60 8.44
C THR A 7 1.85 -24.33 6.94
N ALA A 8 1.22 -25.25 6.23
CA ALA A 8 0.90 -25.09 4.81
C ALA A 8 -0.15 -23.98 4.61
N ASP A 9 -1.17 -23.93 5.46
CA ASP A 9 -2.20 -22.88 5.41
C ASP A 9 -1.58 -21.50 5.68
N LEU A 10 -0.70 -21.37 6.69
CA LEU A 10 -0.02 -20.11 7.03
C LEU A 10 0.87 -19.62 5.89
N LYS A 11 1.61 -20.50 5.23
CA LYS A 11 2.40 -20.16 4.04
C LYS A 11 1.52 -19.70 2.88
N ASN A 12 0.39 -20.37 2.66
CA ASN A 12 -0.56 -19.97 1.63
C ASN A 12 -1.20 -18.60 1.94
N ILE A 13 -1.58 -18.35 3.19
CA ILE A 13 -2.07 -17.04 3.63
C ILE A 13 -1.02 -15.96 3.34
N ALA A 14 0.23 -16.17 3.74
CA ALA A 14 1.32 -15.23 3.50
C ALA A 14 1.53 -14.96 2.00
N LYS A 15 1.52 -16.02 1.17
CA LYS A 15 1.60 -15.89 -0.30
C LYS A 15 0.45 -15.05 -0.86
N GLN A 16 -0.78 -15.32 -0.44
CA GLN A 16 -1.97 -14.59 -0.91
C GLN A 16 -2.00 -13.13 -0.43
N LEU A 17 -1.42 -12.83 0.73
CA LEU A 17 -1.27 -11.45 1.21
C LEU A 17 -0.19 -10.68 0.44
N ALA A 18 0.88 -11.35 0.02
CA ALA A 18 1.96 -10.75 -0.77
C ALA A 18 1.55 -10.50 -2.23
N CYS A 19 0.88 -11.47 -2.85
CA CYS A 19 0.43 -11.40 -4.25
C CYS A 19 -0.84 -12.24 -4.40
N PRO A 20 -2.04 -11.63 -4.31
CA PRO A 20 -3.31 -12.34 -4.44
C PRO A 20 -3.47 -12.99 -5.82
N GLU A 21 -3.78 -14.28 -5.88
CA GLU A 21 -3.94 -15.04 -7.13
C GLU A 21 -5.26 -15.81 -7.19
N GLY A 22 -5.93 -15.77 -8.34
CA GLY A 22 -7.13 -16.56 -8.65
C GLY A 22 -8.33 -16.24 -7.75
N ALA A 23 -9.28 -17.17 -7.63
CA ALA A 23 -10.50 -16.96 -6.85
C ALA A 23 -10.24 -16.72 -5.34
N GLN A 24 -9.18 -17.33 -4.79
CA GLN A 24 -8.77 -17.07 -3.41
C GLN A 24 -8.18 -15.66 -3.29
N GLY A 25 -7.42 -15.22 -4.30
CA GLY A 25 -6.87 -13.86 -4.37
C GLY A 25 -7.95 -12.78 -4.39
N VAL A 26 -9.05 -12.98 -5.12
CA VAL A 26 -10.20 -12.06 -5.11
C VAL A 26 -10.74 -11.89 -3.69
N LYS A 27 -11.01 -12.98 -2.98
CA LYS A 27 -11.48 -12.95 -1.59
C LYS A 27 -10.48 -12.29 -0.64
N THR A 28 -9.18 -12.59 -0.81
CA THR A 28 -8.11 -11.97 -0.02
C THR A 28 -8.07 -10.47 -0.27
N GLY A 29 -8.16 -10.03 -1.53
CA GLY A 29 -8.20 -8.61 -1.89
C GLY A 29 -9.39 -7.87 -1.30
N GLU A 30 -10.60 -8.49 -1.29
CA GLU A 30 -11.79 -7.94 -0.65
C GLU A 30 -11.59 -7.78 0.88
N LEU A 31 -11.05 -8.79 1.55
CA LEU A 31 -10.76 -8.73 2.98
C LEU A 31 -9.68 -7.69 3.32
N MET A 32 -8.62 -7.62 2.51
CA MET A 32 -7.58 -6.61 2.69
C MET A 32 -8.13 -5.19 2.52
N SER A 33 -9.00 -4.95 1.53
CA SER A 33 -9.58 -3.63 1.30
C SER A 33 -10.44 -3.15 2.48
N ILE A 34 -11.17 -4.06 3.12
CA ILE A 34 -11.96 -3.77 4.32
C ILE A 34 -11.04 -3.53 5.52
N ASN A 35 -10.11 -4.45 5.77
CA ASN A 35 -9.25 -4.40 6.95
C ASN A 35 -8.24 -3.25 6.93
N ASN A 36 -7.79 -2.81 5.75
CA ASN A 36 -6.82 -1.73 5.61
C ASN A 36 -7.44 -0.36 5.32
N LEU A 37 -8.78 -0.25 5.28
CA LEU A 37 -9.46 0.98 4.88
C LEU A 37 -9.03 2.19 5.73
N GLY A 38 -8.94 2.03 7.05
CA GLY A 38 -8.48 3.09 7.95
C GLY A 38 -7.04 3.53 7.68
N MET A 39 -6.14 2.58 7.43
CA MET A 39 -4.75 2.85 7.06
C MET A 39 -4.64 3.55 5.70
N THR A 40 -5.44 3.10 4.72
CA THR A 40 -5.50 3.68 3.38
C THR A 40 -5.99 5.13 3.42
N HIS A 41 -7.07 5.40 4.14
CA HIS A 41 -7.56 6.77 4.32
C HIS A 41 -6.52 7.64 5.03
N ALA A 42 -5.87 7.12 6.07
CA ALA A 42 -4.83 7.86 6.79
C ALA A 42 -3.62 8.21 5.89
N ALA A 43 -3.22 7.33 4.98
CA ALA A 43 -2.15 7.59 4.03
C ALA A 43 -2.56 8.67 3.01
N ILE A 44 -3.79 8.59 2.48
CA ILE A 44 -4.36 9.57 1.54
C ILE A 44 -4.47 10.94 2.19
N GLU A 45 -5.04 11.03 3.40
CA GLU A 45 -5.19 12.28 4.15
C GLU A 45 -3.84 12.93 4.47
N ALA A 46 -2.81 12.12 4.79
CA ALA A 46 -1.47 12.61 5.12
C ALA A 46 -0.75 13.27 3.93
N LEU A 47 -1.16 12.98 2.69
CA LEU A 47 -0.61 13.58 1.49
C LEU A 47 -1.13 15.00 1.22
N VAL A 48 -2.25 15.41 1.83
CA VAL A 48 -2.87 16.74 1.58
C VAL A 48 -3.04 16.97 0.08
N ILE A 49 -3.89 16.15 -0.56
CA ILE A 49 -4.09 16.16 -2.01
C ILE A 49 -4.64 17.50 -2.48
N GLU A 50 -4.06 18.06 -3.54
CA GLU A 50 -4.42 19.35 -4.12
C GLU A 50 -5.05 19.21 -5.49
N LYS A 51 -5.68 20.26 -5.95
CA LYS A 51 -6.32 20.30 -7.27
C LYS A 51 -5.33 20.00 -8.39
N GLY A 52 -5.66 18.99 -9.21
CA GLY A 52 -4.87 18.61 -10.38
C GLY A 52 -3.67 17.72 -10.07
N ASP A 53 -3.50 17.24 -8.83
CA ASP A 53 -2.44 16.31 -8.48
C ASP A 53 -2.52 15.01 -9.29
N THR A 54 -1.37 14.51 -9.70
CA THR A 54 -1.16 13.18 -10.27
C THR A 54 -0.60 12.27 -9.18
N ILE A 55 -1.32 11.19 -8.84
CA ILE A 55 -1.03 10.37 -7.67
C ILE A 55 -0.73 8.93 -8.07
N LEU A 56 0.37 8.38 -7.55
CA LEU A 56 0.76 6.98 -7.68
C LEU A 56 0.46 6.22 -6.40
N GLU A 57 -0.20 5.07 -6.52
CA GLU A 57 -0.28 4.08 -5.44
C GLU A 57 0.46 2.80 -5.83
N ILE A 58 1.26 2.29 -4.90
CA ILE A 58 1.99 1.04 -5.05
C ILE A 58 1.31 -0.03 -4.20
N GLY A 59 0.86 -1.12 -4.87
CA GLY A 59 0.10 -2.20 -4.23
C GLY A 59 -1.33 -1.81 -3.91
N HIS A 60 -2.07 -1.35 -4.92
CA HIS A 60 -3.43 -0.81 -4.77
C HIS A 60 -4.50 -1.86 -4.42
N GLY A 61 -4.16 -3.16 -4.46
CA GLY A 61 -5.13 -4.22 -4.23
C GLY A 61 -6.31 -4.16 -5.21
N ASN A 62 -7.55 -4.30 -4.73
CA ASN A 62 -8.73 -4.23 -5.58
C ASN A 62 -9.18 -2.80 -5.95
N GLY A 63 -8.53 -1.76 -5.44
CA GLY A 63 -8.78 -0.36 -5.79
C GLY A 63 -10.15 0.19 -5.38
N SER A 64 -10.82 -0.40 -4.40
CA SER A 64 -12.16 0.02 -3.95
C SER A 64 -12.20 1.41 -3.29
N HIS A 65 -11.06 1.92 -2.82
CA HIS A 65 -10.89 3.22 -2.18
C HIS A 65 -10.61 4.37 -3.16
N ILE A 66 -10.41 4.10 -4.45
CA ILE A 66 -9.95 5.11 -5.43
C ILE A 66 -10.94 6.26 -5.58
N GLU A 67 -12.25 5.98 -5.54
CA GLU A 67 -13.27 7.06 -5.59
C GLU A 67 -13.13 8.01 -4.40
N TYR A 68 -12.82 7.51 -3.20
CA TYR A 68 -12.54 8.34 -2.04
C TYR A 68 -11.32 9.26 -2.28
N LEU A 69 -10.24 8.72 -2.86
CA LEU A 69 -9.04 9.50 -3.19
C LEU A 69 -9.35 10.60 -4.21
N LEU A 70 -10.04 10.29 -5.30
CA LEU A 70 -10.37 11.26 -6.34
C LEU A 70 -11.30 12.40 -5.84
N ASN A 71 -12.07 12.14 -4.80
CA ASN A 71 -12.96 13.13 -4.18
C ASN A 71 -12.24 14.06 -3.20
N GLN A 72 -10.91 13.92 -2.98
CA GLN A 72 -10.16 14.82 -2.10
C GLN A 72 -9.97 16.21 -2.74
N ALA A 73 -9.82 16.29 -4.06
CA ALA A 73 -9.71 17.55 -4.79
C ALA A 73 -10.12 17.40 -6.26
N ASP A 74 -10.45 18.52 -6.91
CA ASP A 74 -10.85 18.53 -8.32
C ASP A 74 -9.65 18.22 -9.25
N GLY A 75 -9.91 17.46 -10.32
CA GLY A 75 -8.95 17.23 -11.39
C GLY A 75 -7.79 16.29 -11.04
N VAL A 76 -7.90 15.55 -9.94
CA VAL A 76 -6.93 14.54 -9.54
C VAL A 76 -6.91 13.41 -10.56
N GLN A 77 -5.71 12.93 -10.90
CA GLN A 77 -5.49 11.70 -11.67
C GLN A 77 -4.82 10.64 -10.81
N TYR A 78 -5.28 9.42 -10.94
CA TYR A 78 -4.78 8.27 -10.18
C TYR A 78 -4.10 7.25 -11.06
N PHE A 79 -2.94 6.76 -10.59
CA PHE A 79 -2.18 5.67 -11.19
C PHE A 79 -1.91 4.62 -10.13
N GLY A 80 -2.32 3.37 -10.41
CA GLY A 80 -2.09 2.23 -9.52
C GLY A 80 -1.12 1.24 -10.15
N ALA A 81 -0.06 0.88 -9.42
CA ALA A 81 0.90 -0.16 -9.77
C ALA A 81 0.73 -1.36 -8.81
N ASP A 82 0.55 -2.56 -9.34
CA ASP A 82 0.42 -3.78 -8.55
C ASP A 82 1.13 -4.96 -9.24
N ILE A 83 1.62 -5.91 -8.45
CA ILE A 83 2.26 -7.14 -8.98
C ILE A 83 1.25 -8.26 -9.26
N SER A 84 0.02 -8.14 -8.79
CA SER A 84 -1.03 -9.14 -8.93
C SER A 84 -1.92 -8.86 -10.14
N GLU A 85 -1.88 -9.71 -11.15
CA GLU A 85 -2.83 -9.67 -12.28
C GLU A 85 -4.28 -9.79 -11.83
N THR A 86 -4.53 -10.56 -10.76
CA THR A 86 -5.86 -10.69 -10.15
C THR A 86 -6.34 -9.36 -9.61
N MET A 87 -5.49 -8.63 -8.88
CA MET A 87 -5.83 -7.31 -8.32
C MET A 87 -6.01 -6.26 -9.42
N ILE A 88 -5.15 -6.23 -10.43
CA ILE A 88 -5.33 -5.37 -11.62
C ILE A 88 -6.69 -5.62 -12.28
N THR A 89 -7.07 -6.90 -12.43
CA THR A 89 -8.33 -7.28 -13.06
C THR A 89 -9.54 -6.81 -12.23
N GLU A 90 -9.53 -7.04 -10.92
CA GLU A 90 -10.61 -6.61 -10.02
C GLU A 90 -10.68 -5.09 -9.93
N ALA A 91 -9.55 -4.40 -9.80
CA ALA A 91 -9.50 -2.94 -9.76
C ALA A 91 -10.06 -2.30 -11.03
N ARG A 92 -9.76 -2.86 -12.21
CA ARG A 92 -10.34 -2.41 -13.49
C ARG A 92 -11.85 -2.60 -13.55
N LYS A 93 -12.39 -3.70 -13.02
CA LYS A 93 -13.84 -3.92 -12.96
C LYS A 93 -14.53 -2.89 -12.05
N ILE A 94 -14.00 -2.70 -10.85
CA ILE A 94 -14.57 -1.79 -9.85
C ILE A 94 -14.55 -0.34 -10.37
N ASN A 95 -13.45 0.06 -11.02
CA ASN A 95 -13.21 1.44 -11.44
C ASN A 95 -13.49 1.70 -12.93
N ALA A 96 -14.25 0.83 -13.62
CA ALA A 96 -14.46 0.92 -15.08
C ALA A 96 -14.92 2.32 -15.54
N LYS A 97 -15.89 2.93 -14.85
CA LYS A 97 -16.38 4.27 -15.17
C LYS A 97 -15.33 5.38 -14.98
N LEU A 98 -14.42 5.22 -14.01
CA LEU A 98 -13.37 6.20 -13.77
C LEU A 98 -12.25 6.06 -14.81
N ILE A 99 -11.99 4.84 -15.27
CA ILE A 99 -11.06 4.55 -16.37
C ILE A 99 -11.60 5.15 -17.69
N GLU A 100 -12.89 4.96 -18.01
CA GLU A 100 -13.54 5.55 -19.18
C GLU A 100 -13.45 7.08 -19.20
N LYS A 101 -13.45 7.72 -18.03
CA LYS A 101 -13.26 9.18 -17.89
C LYS A 101 -11.79 9.61 -17.97
N GLY A 102 -10.84 8.68 -18.10
CA GLY A 102 -9.41 8.97 -18.10
C GLY A 102 -8.82 9.42 -16.76
N LEU A 103 -9.51 9.16 -15.65
CA LEU A 103 -9.10 9.59 -14.31
C LEU A 103 -8.24 8.53 -13.59
N VAL A 104 -8.33 7.26 -14.02
CA VAL A 104 -7.69 6.11 -13.34
C VAL A 104 -6.94 5.27 -14.35
N HIS A 105 -5.69 4.93 -14.01
CA HIS A 105 -4.80 4.11 -14.81
C HIS A 105 -4.20 2.99 -13.96
N PHE A 106 -4.12 1.77 -14.49
CA PHE A 106 -3.53 0.62 -13.79
C PHE A 106 -2.41 0.00 -14.61
N GLN A 107 -1.29 -0.30 -13.95
CA GLN A 107 -0.12 -0.94 -14.51
C GLN A 107 0.26 -2.18 -13.69
N LEU A 108 0.42 -3.30 -14.37
CA LEU A 108 1.08 -4.48 -13.80
C LEU A 108 2.58 -4.20 -13.71
N THR A 109 3.21 -4.48 -12.58
CA THR A 109 4.64 -4.30 -12.34
C THR A 109 5.26 -5.60 -11.83
N ASN A 110 6.58 -5.70 -11.86
CA ASN A 110 7.32 -6.81 -11.30
C ASN A 110 7.72 -6.61 -9.82
N GLY A 111 7.36 -5.46 -9.22
CA GLY A 111 7.72 -5.10 -7.84
C GLY A 111 9.17 -4.67 -7.65
N ILE A 112 9.90 -4.40 -8.73
CA ILE A 112 11.29 -3.95 -8.75
C ILE A 112 11.39 -2.63 -9.52
N ASP A 113 10.80 -2.57 -10.71
CA ASP A 113 10.86 -1.42 -11.61
C ASP A 113 9.49 -0.74 -11.69
N LEU A 114 9.49 0.58 -11.68
CA LEU A 114 8.33 1.42 -11.99
C LEU A 114 8.49 1.95 -13.42
N LEU A 115 7.68 1.45 -14.34
CA LEU A 115 7.74 1.82 -15.76
C LEU A 115 7.00 3.15 -16.03
N TYR A 116 7.32 4.18 -15.25
CA TYR A 116 6.84 5.54 -15.40
C TYR A 116 8.00 6.47 -15.74
N ALA A 117 7.68 7.67 -16.25
CA ALA A 117 8.69 8.69 -16.47
C ALA A 117 9.17 9.29 -15.14
N ASP A 118 10.41 9.74 -15.10
CA ASP A 118 10.92 10.52 -13.99
C ASP A 118 10.07 11.78 -13.79
N GLU A 119 9.92 12.20 -12.54
CA GLU A 119 9.19 13.42 -12.16
C GLU A 119 7.74 13.47 -12.67
N GLN A 120 7.08 12.31 -12.81
CA GLN A 120 5.70 12.24 -13.32
C GLN A 120 4.67 12.58 -12.24
N PHE A 121 4.89 12.20 -10.97
CA PHE A 121 3.88 12.24 -9.92
C PHE A 121 4.09 13.37 -8.92
N ASP A 122 3.01 14.04 -8.54
CA ASP A 122 3.02 15.02 -7.46
C ASP A 122 3.11 14.32 -6.10
N LYS A 123 2.43 13.17 -5.98
CA LYS A 123 2.34 12.41 -4.73
C LYS A 123 2.34 10.92 -5.01
N ALA A 124 2.87 10.15 -4.06
CA ALA A 124 2.77 8.69 -4.09
C ALA A 124 2.44 8.15 -2.69
N PHE A 125 1.84 6.97 -2.62
CA PHE A 125 1.66 6.27 -1.36
C PHE A 125 1.66 4.76 -1.52
N THR A 126 1.80 4.09 -0.39
CA THR A 126 1.66 2.65 -0.28
C THR A 126 1.16 2.25 1.11
N VAL A 127 0.42 1.15 1.19
CA VAL A 127 -0.14 0.64 2.45
C VAL A 127 0.15 -0.85 2.58
N ASN A 128 0.90 -1.25 3.61
CA ASN A 128 1.21 -2.64 3.95
C ASN A 128 1.92 -3.46 2.86
N THR A 129 2.65 -2.83 1.93
CA THR A 129 3.39 -3.52 0.86
C THR A 129 4.87 -3.69 1.15
N LEU A 130 5.46 -2.79 1.96
CA LEU A 130 6.89 -2.76 2.30
C LEU A 130 7.45 -4.11 2.75
N TYR A 131 6.63 -4.92 3.42
CA TYR A 131 7.02 -6.24 3.94
C TYR A 131 7.49 -7.21 2.87
N PHE A 132 7.07 -7.00 1.62
CA PHE A 132 7.25 -7.91 0.48
C PHE A 132 8.30 -7.42 -0.52
N TRP A 133 8.89 -6.24 -0.31
CA TRP A 133 9.89 -5.70 -1.21
C TRP A 133 11.23 -6.41 -1.01
N SER A 134 11.70 -7.12 -2.03
CA SER A 134 12.96 -7.86 -1.98
C SER A 134 14.16 -6.93 -1.84
N GLU A 135 14.13 -5.79 -2.54
CA GLU A 135 15.19 -4.77 -2.57
C GLU A 135 14.59 -3.40 -2.17
N ALA A 136 14.15 -3.28 -0.91
CA ALA A 136 13.38 -2.13 -0.43
C ALA A 136 14.09 -0.79 -0.69
N LEU A 137 15.42 -0.71 -0.50
CA LEU A 137 16.17 0.51 -0.75
C LEU A 137 16.18 0.90 -2.24
N GLN A 138 16.33 -0.09 -3.13
CA GLN A 138 16.32 0.18 -4.57
C GLN A 138 14.93 0.60 -5.03
N TYR A 139 13.88 -0.07 -4.55
CA TYR A 139 12.52 0.26 -4.93
C TYR A 139 12.08 1.63 -4.41
N LEU A 140 12.56 2.05 -3.23
CA LEU A 140 12.35 3.41 -2.73
C LEU A 140 13.04 4.47 -3.61
N LYS A 141 14.19 4.18 -4.22
CA LYS A 141 14.82 5.08 -5.20
C LYS A 141 13.99 5.21 -6.46
N GLU A 142 13.45 4.09 -7.00
CA GLU A 142 12.52 4.13 -8.13
C GLU A 142 11.29 5.00 -7.83
N ILE A 143 10.72 4.86 -6.62
CA ILE A 143 9.59 5.69 -6.18
C ILE A 143 9.97 7.17 -6.11
N ARG A 144 11.17 7.47 -5.62
CA ARG A 144 11.68 8.85 -5.57
C ARG A 144 11.85 9.44 -6.97
N ASP A 145 12.42 8.67 -7.90
CA ASP A 145 12.77 9.15 -9.24
C ASP A 145 11.52 9.47 -10.07
N VAL A 146 10.42 8.74 -9.87
CA VAL A 146 9.13 9.05 -10.53
C VAL A 146 8.36 10.20 -9.87
N LEU A 147 8.75 10.63 -8.66
CA LEU A 147 8.16 11.79 -8.00
C LEU A 147 8.79 13.09 -8.49
N LYS A 148 7.99 14.11 -8.70
CA LYS A 148 8.47 15.47 -8.96
C LYS A 148 9.33 15.98 -7.80
N PRO A 149 10.25 16.94 -8.04
CA PRO A 149 10.99 17.61 -6.97
C PRO A 149 10.04 18.15 -5.91
N LYS A 150 10.29 17.81 -4.64
CA LYS A 150 9.42 18.08 -3.48
C LYS A 150 8.09 17.31 -3.46
N GLY A 151 7.86 16.40 -4.39
CA GLY A 151 6.72 15.47 -4.36
C GLY A 151 6.69 14.68 -3.06
N LEU A 152 5.50 14.33 -2.58
CA LEU A 152 5.32 13.65 -1.30
C LEU A 152 5.12 12.15 -1.47
N PHE A 153 5.73 11.39 -0.58
CA PHE A 153 5.51 9.95 -0.44
C PHE A 153 4.99 9.62 0.95
N ALA A 154 3.83 8.94 1.05
CA ALA A 154 3.28 8.42 2.28
C ALA A 154 3.44 6.89 2.34
N LEU A 155 4.27 6.41 3.26
CA LEU A 155 4.46 4.98 3.52
C LEU A 155 3.71 4.60 4.79
N CYS A 156 2.64 3.78 4.65
CA CYS A 156 1.80 3.33 5.75
C CYS A 156 2.01 1.84 6.02
N PHE A 157 2.25 1.48 7.29
CA PHE A 157 2.53 0.11 7.69
C PHE A 157 2.12 -0.16 9.14
N ALA A 158 1.70 -1.40 9.44
CA ALA A 158 1.36 -1.82 10.79
C ALA A 158 2.62 -1.95 11.67
N ASP A 159 2.46 -1.66 12.96
CA ASP A 159 3.52 -1.74 13.96
C ASP A 159 4.14 -3.15 14.00
N LYS A 160 5.47 -3.22 14.07
CA LYS A 160 6.23 -4.47 14.08
C LYS A 160 5.80 -5.40 15.21
N THR A 161 5.60 -4.87 16.41
CA THR A 161 5.25 -5.69 17.58
C THR A 161 3.84 -6.28 17.48
N PHE A 162 2.95 -5.62 16.75
CA PHE A 162 1.65 -6.16 16.39
C PHE A 162 1.81 -7.26 15.33
N MET A 163 2.57 -7.01 14.27
CA MET A 163 2.79 -7.95 13.18
C MET A 163 3.47 -9.25 13.64
N GLU A 164 4.44 -9.18 14.56
CA GLU A 164 5.13 -10.35 15.14
C GLU A 164 4.19 -11.34 15.82
N LYS A 165 2.99 -10.91 16.25
CA LYS A 165 1.98 -11.78 16.87
C LYS A 165 1.15 -12.55 15.85
N LEU A 166 1.20 -12.19 14.58
CA LEU A 166 0.42 -12.82 13.54
C LEU A 166 1.12 -14.09 13.04
N PRO A 167 0.44 -15.25 13.02
CA PRO A 167 1.08 -16.55 12.81
C PRO A 167 1.64 -16.76 11.40
N PHE A 168 1.25 -15.95 10.43
CA PHE A 168 1.70 -16.05 9.04
C PHE A 168 2.92 -15.18 8.70
N THR A 169 3.28 -14.21 9.54
CA THR A 169 4.40 -13.29 9.26
C THR A 169 5.78 -13.94 9.16
N PRO A 170 6.07 -15.09 9.83
CA PRO A 170 7.33 -15.80 9.61
C PRO A 170 7.51 -16.33 8.18
N TYR A 171 6.48 -16.28 7.36
CA TYR A 171 6.49 -16.85 6.01
C TYR A 171 6.50 -15.78 4.91
N GLY A 172 7.64 -15.10 4.76
CA GLY A 172 7.85 -14.16 3.63
C GLY A 172 7.59 -12.69 3.94
N PHE A 173 7.44 -12.31 5.22
CA PHE A 173 7.38 -10.91 5.61
C PHE A 173 8.73 -10.45 6.16
N THR A 174 9.20 -9.30 5.71
CA THR A 174 10.24 -8.52 6.39
C THR A 174 9.56 -7.46 7.24
N LEU A 175 9.71 -7.54 8.57
CA LEU A 175 9.06 -6.62 9.49
C LEU A 175 9.96 -5.44 9.83
N TYR A 176 9.38 -4.25 9.87
CA TYR A 176 10.08 -2.99 10.10
C TYR A 176 9.52 -2.26 11.32
N ASP A 177 10.41 -1.70 12.15
CA ASP A 177 10.08 -0.63 13.08
C ASP A 177 10.13 0.73 12.36
N VAL A 178 9.63 1.76 13.01
CA VAL A 178 9.52 3.09 12.40
C VAL A 178 10.89 3.71 12.13
N GLU A 179 11.86 3.48 13.00
CA GLU A 179 13.23 3.97 12.89
C GLU A 179 13.90 3.38 11.64
N LYS A 180 13.70 2.09 11.38
CA LYS A 180 14.25 1.43 10.20
C LYS A 180 13.62 1.94 8.91
N VAL A 181 12.31 2.21 8.92
CA VAL A 181 11.61 2.80 7.76
C VAL A 181 12.13 4.21 7.47
N GLN A 182 12.31 5.04 8.49
CA GLN A 182 12.89 6.37 8.33
C GLN A 182 14.31 6.31 7.74
N GLN A 183 15.17 5.44 8.28
CA GLN A 183 16.54 5.23 7.75
C GLN A 183 16.56 4.78 6.29
N LEU A 184 15.63 3.90 5.88
CA LEU A 184 15.50 3.45 4.50
C LEU A 184 15.10 4.61 3.58
N LEU A 185 14.11 5.40 3.97
CA LEU A 185 13.65 6.57 3.22
C LEU A 185 14.78 7.59 3.05
N GLU A 186 15.48 7.94 4.13
CA GLU A 186 16.61 8.87 4.09
C GLU A 186 17.75 8.32 3.21
N SER A 187 18.06 7.03 3.30
CA SER A 187 19.07 6.37 2.45
C SER A 187 18.68 6.32 0.97
N ALA A 188 17.38 6.35 0.66
CA ALA A 188 16.86 6.45 -0.69
C ALA A 188 16.84 7.91 -1.22
N GLY A 189 17.20 8.91 -0.40
CA GLY A 189 17.24 10.32 -0.78
C GLY A 189 15.97 11.10 -0.48
N PHE A 190 15.08 10.58 0.36
CA PHE A 190 13.93 11.33 0.85
C PHE A 190 14.27 12.16 2.09
N THR A 191 13.51 13.23 2.31
CA THR A 191 13.53 13.99 3.56
C THR A 191 12.23 13.72 4.34
N ILE A 192 12.35 13.19 5.56
CA ILE A 192 11.18 12.94 6.42
C ILE A 192 10.52 14.27 6.80
N LYS A 193 9.22 14.37 6.56
CA LYS A 193 8.39 15.54 6.89
C LYS A 193 7.53 15.31 8.12
N ASN A 194 6.96 14.12 8.27
CA ASN A 194 6.10 13.79 9.39
C ASN A 194 6.09 12.28 9.65
N THR A 195 5.84 11.91 10.88
CA THR A 195 5.61 10.51 11.30
C THR A 195 4.41 10.47 12.22
N ILE A 196 3.33 9.86 11.75
CA ILE A 196 2.05 9.82 12.43
C ILE A 196 1.84 8.40 12.95
N LYS A 197 1.72 8.24 14.27
CA LYS A 197 1.29 6.99 14.89
C LYS A 197 -0.22 7.02 15.09
N LYS A 198 -0.91 6.01 14.63
CA LYS A 198 -2.36 5.84 14.81
C LYS A 198 -2.68 4.47 15.43
N LEU A 199 -3.88 4.36 15.96
CA LEU A 199 -4.44 3.14 16.52
C LEU A 199 -5.82 2.94 15.92
N GLU A 200 -6.12 1.73 15.46
CA GLU A 200 -7.43 1.38 14.96
C GLU A 200 -7.92 0.04 15.53
N GLN A 201 -9.23 -0.18 15.48
CA GLN A 201 -9.84 -1.45 15.83
C GLN A 201 -10.05 -2.26 14.56
N VAL A 202 -9.50 -3.46 14.50
CA VAL A 202 -9.68 -4.39 13.39
C VAL A 202 -10.25 -5.71 13.89
N GLN A 203 -11.07 -6.35 13.09
CA GLN A 203 -11.60 -7.66 13.43
C GLN A 203 -10.57 -8.75 13.12
N SER A 204 -10.19 -9.53 14.13
CA SER A 204 -9.34 -10.70 13.95
C SER A 204 -10.08 -11.81 13.20
N ASN A 205 -9.35 -12.81 12.69
CA ASN A 205 -9.95 -14.00 12.07
C ASN A 205 -10.84 -14.81 13.04
N ALA A 206 -10.68 -14.62 14.35
CA ALA A 206 -11.55 -15.20 15.39
C ALA A 206 -12.81 -14.39 15.65
N GLY A 207 -13.02 -13.26 14.95
CA GLY A 207 -14.16 -12.37 15.13
C GLY A 207 -14.03 -11.37 16.27
N GLU A 208 -12.91 -11.39 17.01
CA GLU A 208 -12.63 -10.45 18.09
C GLU A 208 -12.06 -9.14 17.54
N TYR A 209 -12.40 -8.03 18.19
CA TYR A 209 -11.77 -6.75 17.87
C TYR A 209 -10.42 -6.64 18.59
N VAL A 210 -9.37 -6.36 17.83
CA VAL A 210 -8.02 -6.14 18.33
C VAL A 210 -7.52 -4.75 17.93
N GLU A 211 -6.76 -4.13 18.81
CA GLU A 211 -6.11 -2.85 18.51
C GLU A 211 -4.90 -3.09 17.61
N ARG A 212 -4.87 -2.43 16.46
CA ARG A 212 -3.77 -2.43 15.52
C ARG A 212 -3.09 -1.06 15.49
N PRO A 213 -1.95 -0.89 16.15
CA PRO A 213 -1.14 0.31 15.97
C PRO A 213 -0.46 0.28 14.59
N TYR A 214 -0.36 1.45 13.95
CA TYR A 214 0.29 1.62 12.67
C TYR A 214 0.92 3.00 12.52
N TYR A 215 1.78 3.16 11.54
CA TYR A 215 2.48 4.39 11.23
C TYR A 215 2.19 4.86 9.81
N VAL A 216 2.11 6.17 9.62
CA VAL A 216 2.20 6.83 8.32
C VAL A 216 3.43 7.71 8.36
N VAL A 217 4.45 7.36 7.58
CA VAL A 217 5.66 8.18 7.42
C VAL A 217 5.51 8.96 6.12
N VAL A 218 5.48 10.29 6.23
CA VAL A 218 5.43 11.20 5.09
C VAL A 218 6.82 11.76 4.84
N ALA A 219 7.30 11.62 3.61
CA ALA A 219 8.61 12.10 3.19
C ALA A 219 8.51 12.83 1.85
N SER A 220 9.42 13.76 1.57
CA SER A 220 9.51 14.43 0.27
C SER A 220 10.69 13.93 -0.53
N ALA A 221 10.50 13.79 -1.85
CA ALA A 221 11.59 13.67 -2.80
C ALA A 221 12.42 14.97 -2.81
N ASN A 222 13.75 14.83 -2.88
CA ASN A 222 14.69 15.97 -2.90
C ASN A 222 15.07 16.31 -4.34
#